data_970df0ad3131fc09640abf5fb6d3a597
#
_entry.id   970df0ad3131fc09640abf5fb6d3a597
#
_cell.length_a   1.000
_cell.length_b   1.000
_cell.length_c   1.000
_cell.angle_alpha   90.00
_cell.angle_beta   90.00
_cell.angle_gamma   90.00
#
_symmetry.space_group_name_H-M   'P 1'
#
loop_
_entity.id
_entity.type
_entity.pdbx_description
1 polymer ?
#
loop_
_entity_poly.entity_id
_entity_poly.type
_entity_poly.pdbx_seq_one_letter_code
_entity_poly.pdbx_strand_id
1 'polypeptide(L)'
;MKTKSLILCILLILSSNTVLSQKTYNLESPQKNINITISAEGDILKYSVTHDNTPIITDSPISMELNDGKILGANPIVRSYDIENVNETIKTVLYKKETIIDNYNELTLNLKGNYSIQFRAYDDGIAYRFITKFSKPIIVKKENITYNFDDNHTAYIPYVNPSKGPGDNISNQFFNSF
;
A
#
# COMPACT_ATOMS: atom_id res chain seq x y z
N MET A 1 -7.18 -56.61 14.80
CA MET A 1 -6.18 -55.56 15.13
C MET A 1 -5.69 -54.74 13.91
N LYS A 2 -5.63 -55.28 12.71
CA LYS A 2 -5.11 -54.56 11.51
C LYS A 2 -6.01 -53.44 11.01
N THR A 3 -7.32 -53.50 11.14
CA THR A 3 -8.28 -52.48 10.69
C THR A 3 -8.28 -51.19 11.56
N LYS A 4 -8.06 -51.31 12.86
CA LYS A 4 -7.97 -50.15 13.76
C LYS A 4 -6.71 -49.30 13.52
N SER A 5 -5.60 -49.95 13.14
CA SER A 5 -4.35 -49.26 12.81
C SER A 5 -4.43 -48.50 11.50
N LEU A 6 -5.17 -49.02 10.50
CA LEU A 6 -5.38 -48.36 9.21
C LEU A 6 -6.24 -47.09 9.34
N ILE A 7 -7.30 -47.13 10.17
CA ILE A 7 -8.18 -45.96 10.45
C ILE A 7 -7.42 -44.86 11.16
N LEU A 8 -6.50 -45.20 12.09
CA LEU A 8 -5.67 -44.24 12.79
C LEU A 8 -4.70 -43.50 11.85
N CYS A 9 -4.10 -44.23 10.88
CA CYS A 9 -3.22 -43.64 9.87
C CYS A 9 -3.98 -42.71 8.91
N ILE A 10 -5.21 -43.03 8.54
CA ILE A 10 -6.06 -42.19 7.69
C ILE A 10 -6.48 -40.88 8.42
N LEU A 11 -6.78 -40.97 9.73
CA LEU A 11 -7.08 -39.76 10.53
C LEU A 11 -5.86 -38.83 10.69
N LEU A 12 -4.65 -39.35 10.76
CA LEU A 12 -3.42 -38.52 10.83
C LEU A 12 -3.11 -37.80 9.52
N ILE A 13 -3.48 -38.35 8.38
CA ILE A 13 -3.25 -37.73 7.06
C ILE A 13 -4.23 -36.58 6.80
N LEU A 14 -5.42 -36.60 7.38
CA LEU A 14 -6.43 -35.55 7.24
C LEU A 14 -6.18 -34.30 8.11
N SER A 15 -5.24 -34.36 9.05
CA SER A 15 -4.95 -33.26 9.99
C SER A 15 -3.86 -32.28 9.55
N SER A 16 -3.29 -32.44 8.37
CA SER A 16 -2.17 -31.62 7.94
C SER A 16 -2.41 -31.00 6.57
N ASN A 17 -3.02 -29.85 6.51
CA ASN A 17 -2.76 -28.85 5.46
C ASN A 17 -3.59 -27.58 5.67
N THR A 18 -3.45 -26.93 6.82
CA THR A 18 -3.71 -25.48 6.82
C THR A 18 -2.47 -24.81 6.21
N VAL A 19 -2.47 -24.64 4.90
CA VAL A 19 -1.56 -23.69 4.27
C VAL A 19 -1.98 -22.31 4.79
N LEU A 20 -1.29 -21.84 5.83
CA LEU A 20 -1.38 -20.44 6.26
C LEU A 20 -0.83 -19.60 5.10
N SER A 21 -1.73 -19.08 4.27
CA SER A 21 -1.35 -18.06 3.30
C SER A 21 -0.73 -16.90 4.07
N GLN A 22 0.45 -16.45 3.65
CA GLN A 22 1.05 -15.25 4.20
C GLN A 22 0.08 -14.10 4.00
N LYS A 23 -0.29 -13.43 5.09
CA LYS A 23 -1.27 -12.35 5.08
C LYS A 23 -0.66 -11.00 5.42
N THR A 24 0.62 -11.00 5.81
CA THR A 24 1.39 -9.81 6.17
C THR A 24 2.67 -9.74 5.35
N TYR A 25 2.98 -8.57 4.81
CA TYR A 25 4.12 -8.30 3.92
C TYR A 25 4.88 -7.10 4.46
N ASN A 26 6.22 -7.19 4.46
CA ASN A 26 7.10 -6.13 4.96
C ASN A 26 7.94 -5.57 3.81
N LEU A 27 8.15 -4.26 3.83
CA LEU A 27 9.02 -3.53 2.92
C LEU A 27 9.86 -2.53 3.72
N GLU A 28 11.17 -2.71 3.69
CA GLU A 28 12.13 -1.80 4.31
C GLU A 28 12.64 -0.78 3.28
N SER A 29 12.97 0.43 3.72
CA SER A 29 13.71 1.40 2.91
C SER A 29 15.16 0.94 2.67
N PRO A 30 15.92 1.54 1.73
CA PRO A 30 17.30 1.16 1.44
C PRO A 30 18.21 1.18 2.68
N GLN A 31 18.08 2.18 3.56
CA GLN A 31 18.83 2.27 4.83
C GLN A 31 18.16 1.57 6.01
N LYS A 32 17.00 0.92 5.79
CA LYS A 32 16.22 0.18 6.78
C LYS A 32 15.71 1.01 7.96
N ASN A 33 15.69 2.32 7.83
CA ASN A 33 15.13 3.22 8.85
C ASN A 33 13.61 3.32 8.77
N ILE A 34 13.01 3.09 7.59
CA ILE A 34 11.55 3.00 7.41
C ILE A 34 11.16 1.56 7.11
N ASN A 35 10.14 1.06 7.81
CA ASN A 35 9.53 -0.22 7.52
C ASN A 35 8.01 -0.05 7.33
N ILE A 36 7.50 -0.59 6.22
CA ILE A 36 6.08 -0.63 5.89
C ILE A 36 5.62 -2.06 6.09
N THR A 37 4.62 -2.27 6.92
CA THR A 37 3.93 -3.55 7.08
C THR A 37 2.56 -3.48 6.43
N ILE A 38 2.29 -4.33 5.45
CA ILE A 38 1.02 -4.40 4.75
C ILE A 38 0.28 -5.66 5.20
N SER A 39 -0.94 -5.50 5.73
CA SER A 39 -1.80 -6.58 6.15
C SER A 39 -2.93 -6.79 5.14
N ALA A 40 -3.01 -8.02 4.62
CA ALA A 40 -4.11 -8.52 3.79
C ALA A 40 -5.06 -9.42 4.60
N GLU A 41 -5.16 -9.19 5.91
CA GLU A 41 -6.07 -9.89 6.82
C GLU A 41 -7.38 -9.13 6.98
N GLY A 42 -8.49 -9.89 7.16
CA GLY A 42 -9.82 -9.32 7.35
C GLY A 42 -10.43 -8.72 6.08
N ASP A 43 -11.33 -7.78 6.26
CA ASP A 43 -12.23 -7.29 5.20
C ASP A 43 -11.62 -6.17 4.35
N ILE A 44 -10.53 -5.56 4.78
CA ILE A 44 -9.89 -4.44 4.10
C ILE A 44 -8.37 -4.53 4.20
N LEU A 45 -7.69 -4.13 3.13
CA LEU A 45 -6.25 -3.98 3.12
C LEU A 45 -5.84 -2.85 4.06
N LYS A 46 -4.82 -3.08 4.88
CA LYS A 46 -4.27 -2.11 5.83
C LYS A 46 -2.77 -2.00 5.68
N TYR A 47 -2.23 -0.90 6.15
CA TYR A 47 -0.78 -0.73 6.28
C TYR A 47 -0.42 -0.02 7.57
N SER A 48 0.80 -0.22 8.02
CA SER A 48 1.44 0.50 9.11
C SER A 48 2.86 0.86 8.73
N VAL A 49 3.39 1.89 9.38
CA VAL A 49 4.74 2.42 9.11
C VAL A 49 5.47 2.67 10.41
N THR A 50 6.72 2.22 10.48
CA THR A 50 7.63 2.57 11.55
C THR A 50 8.84 3.32 10.98
N HIS A 51 9.41 4.24 11.77
CA HIS A 51 10.68 4.89 11.51
C HIS A 51 11.59 4.64 12.71
N ASP A 52 12.75 4.04 12.48
CA ASP A 52 13.68 3.61 13.55
C ASP A 52 12.97 2.82 14.66
N ASN A 53 12.11 1.87 14.27
CA ASN A 53 11.24 1.05 15.12
C ASN A 53 10.18 1.84 15.91
N THR A 54 10.06 3.14 15.73
CA THR A 54 9.00 3.95 16.33
C THR A 54 7.78 3.94 15.41
N PRO A 55 6.58 3.58 15.89
CA PRO A 55 5.37 3.66 15.09
C PRO A 55 5.08 5.10 14.66
N ILE A 56 4.77 5.29 13.39
CA ILE A 56 4.34 6.58 12.82
C ILE A 56 2.91 6.48 12.32
N ILE A 57 2.59 5.40 11.60
CA ILE A 57 1.27 5.11 11.10
C ILE A 57 0.90 3.70 11.57
N THR A 58 -0.27 3.57 12.20
CA THR A 58 -0.79 2.31 12.72
C THR A 58 -2.00 1.89 11.90
N ASP A 59 -2.20 0.60 11.69
CA ASP A 59 -3.39 -0.08 11.14
C ASP A 59 -4.33 0.80 10.27
N SER A 60 -3.77 1.44 9.26
CA SER A 60 -4.47 2.39 8.40
C SER A 60 -5.10 1.67 7.19
N PRO A 61 -6.44 1.67 7.06
CA PRO A 61 -7.11 1.05 5.92
C PRO A 61 -6.90 1.85 4.63
N ILE A 62 -6.87 1.11 3.51
CA ILE A 62 -6.67 1.67 2.18
C ILE A 62 -7.58 0.96 1.17
N SER A 63 -8.35 1.72 0.40
CA SER A 63 -9.23 1.18 -0.64
C SER A 63 -9.56 2.21 -1.70
N MET A 64 -10.02 1.72 -2.86
CA MET A 64 -10.50 2.54 -3.97
C MET A 64 -11.87 2.03 -4.44
N GLU A 65 -12.89 2.86 -4.35
CA GLU A 65 -14.24 2.56 -4.82
C GLU A 65 -14.39 2.96 -6.28
N LEU A 66 -14.82 2.02 -7.11
CA LEU A 66 -15.13 2.25 -8.52
C LEU A 66 -16.62 2.56 -8.70
N ASN A 67 -16.97 3.22 -9.80
CA ASN A 67 -18.35 3.64 -10.09
C ASN A 67 -19.30 2.45 -10.30
N ASP A 68 -18.80 1.27 -10.64
CA ASP A 68 -19.56 0.02 -10.75
C ASP A 68 -19.83 -0.66 -9.39
N GLY A 69 -19.41 -0.04 -8.28
CA GLY A 69 -19.57 -0.55 -6.92
C GLY A 69 -18.46 -1.49 -6.46
N LYS A 70 -17.48 -1.80 -7.30
CA LYS A 70 -16.32 -2.61 -6.91
C LYS A 70 -15.40 -1.80 -5.99
N ILE A 71 -14.92 -2.43 -4.91
CA ILE A 71 -13.97 -1.81 -3.99
C ILE A 71 -12.64 -2.58 -4.07
N LEU A 72 -11.63 -1.94 -4.61
CA LEU A 72 -10.25 -2.45 -4.61
C LEU A 72 -9.69 -2.30 -3.19
N GLY A 73 -9.02 -3.34 -2.70
CA GLY A 73 -8.55 -3.41 -1.30
C GLY A 73 -9.55 -4.08 -0.34
N ALA A 74 -10.82 -4.29 -0.73
CA ALA A 74 -11.77 -5.05 0.07
C ALA A 74 -11.58 -6.56 -0.12
N ASN A 75 -11.70 -7.32 0.99
CA ASN A 75 -11.50 -8.78 1.04
C ASN A 75 -10.24 -9.21 0.25
N PRO A 76 -9.06 -8.69 0.62
CA PRO A 76 -7.85 -8.83 -0.16
C PRO A 76 -7.40 -10.30 -0.23
N ILE A 77 -7.19 -10.80 -1.45
CA ILE A 77 -6.59 -12.11 -1.70
C ILE A 77 -5.35 -11.89 -2.55
N VAL A 78 -4.18 -11.97 -1.93
CA VAL A 78 -2.90 -11.83 -2.62
C VAL A 78 -2.60 -13.15 -3.36
N ARG A 79 -2.29 -13.04 -4.65
CA ARG A 79 -1.92 -14.17 -5.52
C ARG A 79 -0.42 -14.35 -5.62
N SER A 80 0.29 -13.25 -5.66
CA SER A 80 1.76 -13.20 -5.68
C SER A 80 2.24 -11.84 -5.22
N TYR A 81 3.48 -11.75 -4.84
CA TYR A 81 4.16 -10.50 -4.55
C TYR A 81 5.56 -10.50 -5.14
N ASP A 82 6.10 -9.31 -5.34
CA ASP A 82 7.45 -9.08 -5.82
C ASP A 82 8.06 -7.90 -5.07
N ILE A 83 9.39 -7.97 -4.84
CA ILE A 83 10.15 -6.89 -4.20
C ILE A 83 11.30 -6.52 -5.13
N GLU A 84 11.38 -5.23 -5.49
CA GLU A 84 12.43 -4.67 -6.31
C GLU A 84 13.21 -3.61 -5.53
N ASN A 85 14.52 -3.51 -5.84
CA ASN A 85 15.39 -2.44 -5.35
C ASN A 85 15.72 -1.53 -6.52
N VAL A 86 15.45 -0.26 -6.39
CA VAL A 86 15.70 0.75 -7.42
C VAL A 86 16.69 1.77 -6.89
N ASN A 87 17.72 2.06 -7.67
CA ASN A 87 18.69 3.13 -7.40
C ASN A 87 19.12 3.74 -8.73
N GLU A 88 18.41 4.78 -9.12
CA GLU A 88 18.58 5.43 -10.42
C GLU A 88 18.86 6.93 -10.25
N THR A 89 19.47 7.51 -11.27
CA THR A 89 19.65 8.96 -11.37
C THR A 89 18.75 9.49 -12.47
N ILE A 90 17.78 10.30 -12.11
CA ILE A 90 16.83 10.92 -13.03
C ILE A 90 17.36 12.30 -13.42
N LYS A 91 17.51 12.54 -14.72
CA LYS A 91 17.79 13.88 -15.25
C LYS A 91 16.48 14.66 -15.37
N THR A 92 16.41 15.78 -14.68
CA THR A 92 15.18 16.60 -14.65
C THR A 92 15.17 17.60 -15.81
N VAL A 93 13.97 17.92 -16.32
CA VAL A 93 13.81 18.81 -17.49
C VAL A 93 13.61 20.28 -17.07
N LEU A 94 12.89 20.56 -16.01
CA LEU A 94 12.61 21.93 -15.53
C LEU A 94 12.46 21.93 -14.01
N TYR A 95 13.56 21.68 -13.32
CA TYR A 95 13.54 21.63 -11.85
C TYR A 95 14.78 22.33 -11.27
N LYS A 96 14.74 22.65 -9.96
CA LYS A 96 15.86 23.34 -9.27
C LYS A 96 17.16 22.53 -9.23
N LYS A 97 17.08 21.22 -9.41
CA LYS A 97 18.24 20.31 -9.46
C LYS A 97 18.29 19.67 -10.83
N GLU A 98 19.47 19.57 -11.42
CA GLU A 98 19.68 18.94 -12.73
C GLU A 98 19.44 17.43 -12.67
N THR A 99 19.75 16.81 -11.53
CA THR A 99 19.58 15.38 -11.29
C THR A 99 18.93 15.13 -9.94
N ILE A 100 18.13 14.06 -9.89
CA ILE A 100 17.51 13.54 -8.66
C ILE A 100 17.92 12.08 -8.54
N ILE A 101 18.35 11.67 -7.34
CA ILE A 101 18.56 10.25 -7.04
C ILE A 101 17.20 9.66 -6.65
N ASP A 102 16.78 8.65 -7.40
CA ASP A 102 15.55 7.88 -7.12
C ASP A 102 15.98 6.52 -6.53
N ASN A 103 16.03 6.45 -5.20
CA ASN A 103 16.52 5.30 -4.45
C ASN A 103 15.46 4.82 -3.48
N TYR A 104 14.87 3.67 -3.76
CA TYR A 104 13.79 3.07 -2.98
C TYR A 104 13.74 1.55 -3.13
N ASN A 105 13.06 0.91 -2.20
CA ASN A 105 12.59 -0.45 -2.38
C ASN A 105 11.10 -0.42 -2.69
N GLU A 106 10.65 -1.31 -3.58
CA GLU A 106 9.27 -1.40 -4.03
C GLU A 106 8.70 -2.80 -3.77
N LEU A 107 7.51 -2.86 -3.18
CA LEU A 107 6.73 -4.08 -3.03
C LEU A 107 5.47 -3.98 -3.87
N THR A 108 5.28 -4.93 -4.78
CA THR A 108 4.06 -5.09 -5.57
C THR A 108 3.28 -6.30 -5.08
N LEU A 109 2.06 -6.09 -4.58
CA LEU A 109 1.11 -7.15 -4.25
C LEU A 109 0.12 -7.32 -5.40
N ASN A 110 0.11 -8.48 -6.04
CA ASN A 110 -0.85 -8.83 -7.07
C ASN A 110 -2.08 -9.47 -6.43
N LEU A 111 -3.24 -8.84 -6.55
CA LEU A 111 -4.46 -9.27 -5.88
C LEU A 111 -5.45 -9.94 -6.85
N LYS A 112 -6.35 -10.74 -6.31
CA LYS A 112 -7.49 -11.28 -7.05
C LYS A 112 -8.37 -10.12 -7.52
N GLY A 113 -8.75 -10.13 -8.81
CA GLY A 113 -9.62 -9.10 -9.39
C GLY A 113 -8.91 -8.16 -10.35
N ASN A 114 -7.75 -8.59 -10.90
CA ASN A 114 -6.99 -7.89 -11.95
C ASN A 114 -6.51 -6.49 -11.55
N TYR A 115 -6.00 -6.38 -10.35
CA TYR A 115 -5.33 -5.19 -9.87
C TYR A 115 -4.17 -5.57 -8.95
N SER A 116 -3.27 -4.62 -8.76
CA SER A 116 -2.16 -4.70 -7.83
C SER A 116 -2.14 -3.45 -6.96
N ILE A 117 -1.52 -3.53 -5.80
CA ILE A 117 -1.09 -2.37 -5.05
C ILE A 117 0.42 -2.40 -4.92
N GLN A 118 1.02 -1.24 -5.08
CA GLN A 118 2.46 -1.06 -5.06
C GLN A 118 2.83 -0.06 -3.98
N PHE A 119 3.76 -0.44 -3.13
CA PHE A 119 4.31 0.43 -2.10
C PHE A 119 5.78 0.69 -2.41
N ARG A 120 6.23 1.92 -2.16
CA ARG A 120 7.63 2.32 -2.20
C ARG A 120 8.05 2.81 -0.82
N ALA A 121 9.20 2.35 -0.37
CA ALA A 121 9.86 2.83 0.82
C ALA A 121 11.14 3.56 0.42
N TYR A 122 11.16 4.87 0.63
CA TYR A 122 12.33 5.74 0.56
C TYR A 122 12.90 5.88 1.97
N ASP A 123 14.12 6.41 2.10
CA ASP A 123 14.72 6.65 3.42
C ASP A 123 14.10 7.84 4.16
N ASP A 124 13.34 8.68 3.46
CA ASP A 124 12.67 9.89 3.95
C ASP A 124 11.15 9.87 3.78
N GLY A 125 10.55 8.76 3.30
CA GLY A 125 9.12 8.70 3.11
C GLY A 125 8.62 7.42 2.46
N ILE A 126 7.30 7.37 2.31
CA ILE A 126 6.61 6.26 1.65
C ILE A 126 5.68 6.77 0.56
N ALA A 127 5.42 5.93 -0.42
CA ALA A 127 4.39 6.14 -1.43
C ALA A 127 3.67 4.84 -1.72
N TYR A 128 2.42 4.93 -2.21
CA TYR A 128 1.71 3.79 -2.76
C TYR A 128 0.88 4.18 -3.97
N ARG A 129 0.49 3.18 -4.76
CA ARG A 129 -0.46 3.33 -5.86
C ARG A 129 -1.25 2.05 -6.12
N PHE A 130 -2.48 2.20 -6.61
CA PHE A 130 -3.22 1.11 -7.23
C PHE A 130 -2.84 1.01 -8.71
N ILE A 131 -2.62 -0.22 -9.18
CA ILE A 131 -2.37 -0.54 -10.59
C ILE A 131 -3.50 -1.46 -11.05
N THR A 132 -4.23 -1.09 -12.09
CA THR A 132 -5.33 -1.87 -12.62
C THR A 132 -4.98 -2.48 -13.97
N LYS A 133 -5.38 -3.73 -14.18
CA LYS A 133 -5.20 -4.48 -15.43
C LYS A 133 -6.56 -4.83 -16.05
N PHE A 134 -7.50 -3.90 -16.01
CA PHE A 134 -8.82 -4.07 -16.61
C PHE A 134 -8.75 -3.84 -18.11
N SER A 135 -9.58 -4.60 -18.86
CA SER A 135 -9.69 -4.49 -20.32
C SER A 135 -10.44 -3.24 -20.78
N LYS A 136 -11.17 -2.59 -19.89
CA LYS A 136 -11.95 -1.37 -20.16
C LYS A 136 -11.51 -0.25 -19.22
N PRO A 137 -11.65 1.02 -19.64
CA PRO A 137 -11.48 2.15 -18.74
C PRO A 137 -12.37 2.03 -17.50
N ILE A 138 -11.86 2.48 -16.37
CA ILE A 138 -12.58 2.53 -15.09
C ILE A 138 -12.86 3.97 -14.69
N ILE A 139 -13.92 4.16 -13.94
CA ILE A 139 -14.23 5.45 -13.30
C ILE A 139 -14.04 5.25 -11.80
N VAL A 140 -13.07 5.96 -11.24
CA VAL A 140 -12.86 6.00 -9.79
C VAL A 140 -13.89 6.93 -9.19
N LYS A 141 -14.68 6.44 -8.26
CA LYS A 141 -15.66 7.21 -7.52
C LYS A 141 -15.04 7.88 -6.31
N LYS A 142 -14.20 7.13 -5.57
CA LYS A 142 -13.58 7.59 -4.35
C LYS A 142 -12.35 6.75 -4.03
N GLU A 143 -11.29 7.40 -3.57
CA GLU A 143 -10.19 6.76 -2.87
C GLU A 143 -10.35 7.00 -1.36
N ASN A 144 -10.34 5.93 -0.56
CA ASN A 144 -10.43 6.01 0.89
C ASN A 144 -9.04 5.81 1.45
N ILE A 145 -8.50 6.89 2.00
CA ILE A 145 -7.20 6.94 2.64
C ILE A 145 -7.42 7.34 4.10
N THR A 146 -6.82 6.59 5.00
CA THR A 146 -6.81 6.90 6.42
C THR A 146 -5.37 6.88 6.91
N TYR A 147 -5.02 7.84 7.74
CA TYR A 147 -3.75 7.90 8.45
C TYR A 147 -4.05 7.84 9.95
N ASN A 148 -3.87 6.66 10.54
CA ASN A 148 -3.99 6.48 11.99
C ASN A 148 -2.61 6.70 12.60
N PHE A 149 -2.43 7.81 13.28
CA PHE A 149 -1.22 8.09 14.04
C PHE A 149 -1.33 7.43 15.42
N ASP A 150 -0.19 7.09 16.02
CA ASP A 150 -0.11 6.48 17.35
C ASP A 150 -0.33 7.50 18.47
N ASP A 151 -0.12 8.80 18.19
CA ASP A 151 -0.33 9.90 19.12
C ASP A 151 -0.76 11.17 18.38
N ASN A 152 -0.96 12.25 19.10
CA ASN A 152 -1.34 13.56 18.57
C ASN A 152 -0.11 14.32 18.04
N HIS A 153 0.13 14.21 16.75
CA HIS A 153 1.24 14.86 16.07
C HIS A 153 0.81 16.15 15.35
N THR A 154 1.76 17.07 15.16
CA THR A 154 1.55 18.25 14.32
C THR A 154 1.62 17.83 12.85
N ALA A 155 0.56 18.11 12.09
CA ALA A 155 0.51 17.84 10.67
C ALA A 155 0.58 19.15 9.86
N TYR A 156 1.41 19.15 8.83
CA TYR A 156 1.50 20.24 7.84
C TYR A 156 0.74 19.83 6.59
N ILE A 157 -0.45 20.39 6.42
CA ILE A 157 -1.35 20.01 5.33
C ILE A 157 -1.60 21.21 4.43
N PRO A 158 -1.30 21.15 3.12
CA PRO A 158 -1.67 22.20 2.18
C PRO A 158 -3.20 22.19 1.98
N TYR A 159 -3.86 23.28 2.31
CA TYR A 159 -5.28 23.45 2.05
C TYR A 159 -5.50 24.20 0.74
N VAL A 160 -6.53 23.78 0.00
CA VAL A 160 -7.03 24.56 -1.15
C VAL A 160 -7.64 25.86 -0.62
N ASN A 161 -7.26 26.99 -1.19
CA ASN A 161 -7.84 28.29 -0.82
C ASN A 161 -9.29 28.39 -1.34
N PRO A 162 -10.31 28.35 -0.46
CA PRO A 162 -11.71 28.38 -0.88
C PRO A 162 -12.19 29.72 -1.43
N SER A 163 -11.38 30.79 -1.30
CA SER A 163 -11.75 32.13 -1.75
C SER A 163 -11.54 32.37 -3.25
N LYS A 164 -10.97 31.38 -3.97
CA LYS A 164 -10.75 31.49 -5.41
C LYS A 164 -11.67 30.53 -6.15
N GLY A 165 -12.45 31.10 -7.08
CA GLY A 165 -13.46 30.39 -7.85
C GLY A 165 -12.90 29.43 -8.92
N PRO A 166 -13.78 28.62 -9.54
CA PRO A 166 -13.41 27.80 -10.69
C PRO A 166 -12.93 28.70 -11.84
N GLY A 167 -11.65 28.55 -12.22
CA GLY A 167 -11.04 29.34 -13.29
C GLY A 167 -9.79 30.14 -12.89
N ASP A 168 -9.51 30.26 -11.61
CA ASP A 168 -8.24 30.82 -11.16
C ASP A 168 -7.10 29.83 -11.40
N ASN A 169 -5.95 30.35 -11.78
CA ASN A 169 -4.77 29.53 -12.09
C ASN A 169 -4.52 28.50 -10.99
N ILE A 170 -4.42 27.23 -11.40
CA ILE A 170 -4.20 26.07 -10.55
C ILE A 170 -3.07 26.28 -9.53
N SER A 171 -2.00 27.00 -9.90
CA SER A 171 -0.89 27.35 -9.02
C SER A 171 -1.28 28.21 -7.81
N ASN A 172 -2.37 28.95 -7.87
CA ASN A 172 -2.85 29.81 -6.79
C ASN A 172 -3.91 29.11 -5.90
N GLN A 173 -4.36 27.90 -6.28
CA GLN A 173 -5.34 27.15 -5.52
C GLN A 173 -4.71 26.25 -4.46
N PHE A 174 -3.43 25.91 -4.58
CA PHE A 174 -2.79 24.86 -3.81
C PHE A 174 -1.97 25.30 -2.60
N PHE A 175 -1.73 26.59 -2.38
CA PHE A 175 -0.90 27.00 -1.25
C PHE A 175 -1.52 28.18 -0.50
N ASN A 176 -2.13 27.88 0.64
CA ASN A 176 -2.06 28.81 1.75
C ASN A 176 -0.71 28.56 2.43
N SER A 177 0.19 29.53 2.31
CA SER A 177 1.38 29.59 3.15
C SER A 177 0.94 29.63 4.62
N PHE A 178 1.53 28.77 5.41
CA PHE A 178 1.44 28.75 6.85
C PHE A 178 2.05 30.04 7.42
#